data_f724df7db641d086fdef0b69623ac7e4
#
_entry.id   f724df7db641d086fdef0b69623ac7e4
#
_cell.length_a   1.000
_cell.length_b   1.000
_cell.length_c   1.000
_cell.angle_alpha   90.00
_cell.angle_beta   90.00
_cell.angle_gamma   90.00
#
_symmetry.space_group_name_H-M   'P 1'
#
loop_
_entity.id
_entity.type
_entity.pdbx_description
1 polymer ?
#
loop_
_entity_poly.entity_id
_entity_poly.type
_entity_poly.pdbx_seq_one_letter_code
_entity_poly.pdbx_strand_id
1 'polypeptide(L)' 'MPTILKLNGFRFFFYANDHLPIHVHIEKENKTAKFNLEPFVELVYSRRFKASEVTEIRKLVSENRELFTNKWNEFFNNQ' A
#
# COMPACT_ATOMS: atom_id res chain seq x y z
N MET A 1 -13.87 0.31 -1.86
CA MET A 1 -12.41 0.36 -1.71
C MET A 1 -12.01 1.65 -1.04
N PRO A 2 -11.56 1.60 0.18
CA PRO A 2 -11.14 2.83 0.85
C PRO A 2 -9.79 3.30 0.32
N THR A 3 -9.75 4.54 -0.08
CA THR A 3 -8.49 5.23 -0.34
C THR A 3 -7.98 5.72 1.00
N ILE A 4 -6.75 5.34 1.35
CA ILE A 4 -6.17 5.69 2.63
C ILE A 4 -5.38 6.99 2.53
N LEU A 5 -4.66 7.15 1.44
CA LEU A 5 -3.74 8.28 1.29
C LEU A 5 -3.49 8.52 -0.20
N LYS A 6 -3.41 9.78 -0.59
CA LYS A 6 -2.93 10.18 -1.91
C LYS A 6 -1.70 11.05 -1.69
N LEU A 7 -0.59 10.69 -2.29
CA LEU A 7 0.67 11.36 -2.06
C LEU A 7 1.56 11.20 -3.29
N ASN A 8 2.10 12.32 -3.78
CA ASN A 8 3.02 12.35 -4.92
C ASN A 8 2.43 11.69 -6.17
N GLY A 9 1.10 11.78 -6.34
CA GLY A 9 0.42 11.19 -7.49
C GLY A 9 0.08 9.73 -7.31
N PHE A 10 0.53 9.10 -6.24
CA PHE A 10 0.21 7.72 -5.92
C PHE A 10 -1.02 7.66 -5.04
N ARG A 11 -1.88 6.67 -5.29
CA ARG A 11 -3.05 6.38 -4.46
C ARG A 11 -2.77 5.10 -3.69
N PHE A 12 -2.89 5.15 -2.37
CA PHE A 12 -2.68 4.00 -1.48
C PHE A 12 -4.03 3.55 -0.95
N PHE A 13 -4.33 2.25 -1.06
CA PHE A 13 -5.67 1.77 -0.74
C PHE A 13 -5.69 0.29 -0.36
N PHE A 14 -6.81 -0.13 0.23
CA PHE A 14 -7.11 -1.54 0.50
C PHE A 14 -8.32 -1.95 -0.33
N TYR A 15 -8.42 -3.24 -0.64
CA TYR A 15 -9.65 -3.83 -1.14
C TYR A 15 -10.45 -4.36 0.05
N ALA A 16 -11.79 -4.34 -0.06
CA ALA A 16 -12.66 -4.74 1.04
C ALA A 16 -12.48 -6.21 1.45
N ASN A 17 -12.02 -7.04 0.53
CA ASN A 17 -11.82 -8.47 0.79
C ASN A 17 -10.36 -8.86 0.97
N ASP A 18 -9.51 -7.89 1.28
CA ASP A 18 -8.11 -8.20 1.54
C ASP A 18 -7.96 -9.06 2.80
N HIS A 19 -6.93 -9.90 2.80
CA HIS A 19 -6.60 -10.82 3.89
C HIS A 19 -5.16 -10.60 4.35
N LEU A 20 -4.86 -11.12 5.54
CA LEU A 20 -3.48 -11.08 6.04
C LEU A 20 -2.53 -11.79 5.07
N PRO A 21 -1.27 -11.38 5.04
CA PRO A 21 -0.63 -10.39 5.90
C PRO A 21 -1.06 -8.96 5.56
N ILE A 22 -0.87 -8.05 6.53
CA ILE A 22 -1.20 -6.64 6.34
C ILE A 22 -0.42 -6.11 5.15
N HIS A 23 -1.11 -5.46 4.24
CA HIS A 23 -0.50 -4.95 3.02
C HIS A 23 -1.22 -3.71 2.51
N VAL A 24 -0.63 -3.04 1.52
CA VAL A 24 -1.22 -1.88 0.89
C VAL A 24 -1.07 -1.99 -0.61
N HIS A 25 -2.08 -1.54 -1.34
CA HIS A 25 -2.06 -1.44 -2.80
C HIS A 25 -1.74 -0.02 -3.20
N ILE A 26 -1.02 0.14 -4.30
CA ILE A 26 -0.64 1.44 -4.83
C ILE A 26 -1.05 1.51 -6.30
N GLU A 27 -1.62 2.65 -6.70
CA GLU A 27 -2.06 2.87 -8.05
C GLU A 27 -1.67 4.26 -8.52
N LYS A 28 -1.23 4.35 -9.76
CA LYS A 28 -1.01 5.63 -10.44
C LYS A 28 -1.27 5.40 -11.92
N GLU A 29 -2.33 6.06 -12.44
CA GLU A 29 -2.73 5.84 -13.84
C GLU A 29 -3.02 4.36 -14.07
N ASN A 30 -2.33 3.71 -15.01
CA ASN A 30 -2.51 2.28 -15.29
C ASN A 30 -1.43 1.41 -14.66
N LYS A 31 -0.74 1.93 -13.65
CA LYS A 31 0.35 1.24 -12.96
C LYS A 31 -0.13 0.81 -11.58
N THR A 32 0.27 -0.38 -11.15
CA THR A 32 -0.16 -0.92 -9.86
C THR A 32 1.00 -1.61 -9.15
N ALA A 33 0.90 -1.65 -7.83
CA ALA A 33 1.88 -2.37 -7.01
C ALA A 33 1.22 -2.80 -5.71
N LYS A 34 1.85 -3.74 -5.03
CA LYS A 34 1.41 -4.21 -3.73
C LYS A 34 2.64 -4.41 -2.85
N PHE A 35 2.57 -3.86 -1.64
CA PHE A 35 3.63 -4.03 -0.63
C PHE A 35 3.03 -4.65 0.62
N ASN A 36 3.68 -5.68 1.15
CA ASN A 36 3.38 -6.16 2.48
C ASN A 36 3.97 -5.19 3.51
N LEU A 37 3.27 -5.05 4.63
CA LEU A 37 3.69 -4.18 5.73
C LEU A 37 4.21 -4.99 6.92
N GLU A 38 3.83 -6.26 7.01
CA GLU A 38 4.19 -7.15 8.11
C GLU A 38 4.77 -8.44 7.53
N PRO A 39 5.79 -9.02 8.11
CA PRO A 39 6.55 -8.55 9.29
C PRO A 39 7.49 -7.39 8.97
N PHE A 40 7.71 -7.09 7.71
CA PHE A 40 8.52 -5.95 7.26
C PHE A 40 8.00 -5.48 5.91
N VAL A 41 8.41 -4.29 5.50
CA VAL A 41 8.01 -3.73 4.21
C VAL A 41 8.65 -4.55 3.11
N GLU A 42 7.82 -5.13 2.24
CA GLU A 42 8.29 -6.03 1.19
C GLU A 42 7.44 -5.87 -0.06
N LEU A 43 8.10 -5.70 -1.19
CA LEU A 43 7.41 -5.64 -2.48
C LEU A 43 6.87 -7.02 -2.84
N VAL A 44 5.56 -7.11 -3.09
CA VAL A 44 4.93 -8.34 -3.55
C VAL A 44 4.91 -8.39 -5.07
N TYR A 45 4.45 -7.31 -5.70
CA TYR A 45 4.51 -7.17 -7.16
C TYR A 45 4.45 -5.69 -7.52
N SER A 46 4.92 -5.41 -8.72
CA SER A 46 4.68 -4.11 -9.35
C SER A 46 4.46 -4.33 -10.83
N ARG A 47 3.57 -3.53 -11.41
CA ARG A 47 3.23 -3.62 -12.83
C ARG A 47 3.32 -2.24 -13.44
N ARG A 48 4.18 -2.11 -14.46
CA ARG A 48 4.35 -0.89 -15.26
C ARG A 48 5.08 0.25 -14.55
N PHE A 49 5.37 0.13 -13.26
CA PHE A 49 6.19 1.13 -12.58
C PHE A 49 7.65 0.96 -12.97
N LYS A 50 8.33 2.08 -13.16
CA LYS A 50 9.78 2.08 -13.36
C LYS A 50 10.49 1.79 -12.04
N ALA A 51 11.75 1.36 -12.12
CA ALA A 51 12.52 1.07 -10.91
C ALA A 51 12.59 2.28 -9.98
N SER A 52 12.74 3.48 -10.54
CA SER A 52 12.78 4.70 -9.73
C SER A 52 11.46 4.96 -9.02
N GLU A 53 10.36 4.62 -9.66
CA GLU A 53 9.03 4.77 -9.05
C GLU A 53 8.84 3.77 -7.93
N VAL A 54 9.29 2.53 -8.12
CA VAL A 54 9.22 1.50 -7.07
C VAL A 54 10.03 1.94 -5.85
N THR A 55 11.22 2.51 -6.09
CA THR A 55 12.06 3.02 -5.00
C THR A 55 11.34 4.12 -4.22
N GLU A 56 10.71 5.05 -4.93
CA GLU A 56 9.94 6.11 -4.31
C GLU A 56 8.75 5.55 -3.50
N ILE A 57 8.02 4.61 -4.09
CA ILE A 57 6.87 3.99 -3.42
C ILE A 57 7.33 3.28 -2.14
N ARG A 58 8.43 2.54 -2.22
CA ARG A 58 8.96 1.85 -1.04
C ARG A 58 9.27 2.84 0.09
N LYS A 59 9.86 3.98 -0.25
CA LYS A 59 10.16 5.01 0.72
C LYS A 59 8.87 5.53 1.37
N LEU A 60 7.86 5.85 0.55
CA LEU A 60 6.60 6.37 1.05
C LEU A 60 5.86 5.34 1.90
N VAL A 61 5.88 4.07 1.49
CA VAL A 61 5.25 2.99 2.26
C VAL A 61 5.95 2.84 3.61
N SER A 62 7.28 2.89 3.62
CA SER A 62 8.05 2.75 4.87
C SER A 62 7.79 3.91 5.81
N GLU A 63 7.71 5.13 5.28
CA GLU A 63 7.45 6.32 6.08
C GLU A 63 6.04 6.34 6.66
N ASN A 64 5.10 5.71 5.97
CA ASN A 64 3.69 5.71 6.36
C ASN A 64 3.21 4.36 6.86
N ARG A 65 4.13 3.45 7.18
CA ARG A 65 3.81 2.08 7.58
C ARG A 65 2.86 2.04 8.77
N GLU A 66 3.12 2.87 9.77
CA GLU A 66 2.29 2.89 10.98
C GLU A 66 0.88 3.38 10.64
N LEU A 67 0.78 4.43 9.82
CA LEU A 67 -0.52 4.94 9.39
C LEU A 67 -1.31 3.85 8.67
N PHE A 68 -0.68 3.15 7.72
CA PHE A 68 -1.36 2.11 6.95
C PHE A 68 -1.75 0.94 7.84
N THR A 69 -0.89 0.55 8.78
CA THR A 69 -1.20 -0.54 9.71
C THR A 69 -2.39 -0.17 10.60
N ASN A 70 -2.41 1.05 11.11
CA ASN A 70 -3.52 1.52 11.94
C ASN A 70 -4.83 1.57 11.14
N LYS A 71 -4.76 2.04 9.90
CA LYS A 71 -5.95 2.09 9.04
C LYS A 71 -6.44 0.69 8.68
N TRP A 72 -5.52 -0.25 8.45
CA TRP A 72 -5.88 -1.65 8.23
C TRP A 72 -6.65 -2.20 9.42
N ASN A 73 -6.14 -1.97 10.64
CA ASN A 73 -6.79 -2.46 11.85
C ASN A 73 -8.16 -1.82 12.04
N GLU A 74 -8.31 -0.53 11.78
CA GLU A 74 -9.61 0.13 11.84
C GLU A 74 -10.59 -0.48 10.85
N PHE A 75 -10.14 -0.72 9.63
CA PHE A 75 -11.02 -1.18 8.56
C PHE A 75 -11.43 -2.63 8.73
N PHE A 76 -10.51 -3.51 9.12
CA PHE A 76 -10.76 -4.95 9.16
C PHE A 76 -11.08 -5.50 10.55
N ASN A 77 -10.66 -4.83 11.62
CA ASN A 77 -10.84 -5.35 12.98
C ASN A 77 -12.02 -4.75 13.73
N ASN A 78 -12.66 -3.71 13.20
CA ASN A 78 -13.82 -3.10 13.84
C ASN A 78 -15.12 -3.64 13.28
N GLN A 79 -15.12 -4.90 12.95
CA GLN A 79 -16.30 -5.53 12.34
C GLN A 79 -17.02 -6.42 13.31
#